data_a4f3615bf1c1997554bf6e0cd7d09b44
#
_entry.id   a4f3615bf1c1997554bf6e0cd7d09b44
#
_cell.length_a   1.000
_cell.length_b   1.000
_cell.length_c   1.000
_cell.angle_alpha   90.00
_cell.angle_beta   90.00
_cell.angle_gamma   90.00
#
_symmetry.space_group_name_H-M   'P 1'
#
loop_
_entity.id
_entity.type
_entity.pdbx_description
1 polymer ?
#
loop_
_entity_poly.entity_id
_entity_poly.type
_entity_poly.pdbx_seq_one_letter_code
_entity_poly.pdbx_strand_id
1 'polypeptide(L)'
;MIGLTRDELDIRFDPTDSDARREEELRELPSLFGGDGLSIHSPIFVNAVSRAMAKRLVTSFIERMFGREGRDWKLAGHSHVVDFRQPDVHMEHYVVETLDGEKTGLYFDLSRSHGNGLRLLRQAYELRVVNGVGPDADLMQ
;
A
#
# COMPACT_ATOMS: atom_id res chain seq x y z
N MET A 1 1.04 25.11 2.81
CA MET A 1 -0.35 24.68 2.79
C MET A 1 -0.73 24.02 4.10
N ILE A 2 -1.92 24.26 4.54
CA ILE A 2 -2.43 23.67 5.75
C ILE A 2 -3.09 22.34 5.39
N GLY A 3 -2.63 21.28 6.00
CA GLY A 3 -3.26 19.98 5.81
C GLY A 3 -4.62 19.91 6.49
N LEU A 4 -5.32 18.83 6.23
CA LEU A 4 -6.59 18.56 6.91
C LEU A 4 -6.33 18.16 8.37
N THR A 5 -7.20 18.61 9.26
CA THR A 5 -7.16 18.16 10.65
C THR A 5 -7.69 16.73 10.72
N ARG A 6 -7.42 16.05 11.86
CA ARG A 6 -7.96 14.70 12.05
C ARG A 6 -9.50 14.71 12.03
N ASP A 7 -10.12 15.75 12.60
CA ASP A 7 -11.58 15.87 12.58
C ASP A 7 -12.12 16.04 11.18
N GLU A 8 -11.44 16.82 10.35
CA GLU A 8 -11.82 16.99 8.94
C GLU A 8 -11.68 15.70 8.16
N LEU A 9 -10.64 14.91 8.44
CA LEU A 9 -10.47 13.60 7.84
C LEU A 9 -11.57 12.65 8.23
N ASP A 10 -11.98 12.65 9.50
CA ASP A 10 -13.05 11.80 9.99
C ASP A 10 -14.39 12.17 9.37
N ILE A 11 -14.67 13.46 9.21
CA ILE A 11 -15.87 13.93 8.51
C ILE A 11 -15.86 13.47 7.05
N ARG A 12 -14.71 13.61 6.40
CA ARG A 12 -14.56 13.22 4.99
C ARG A 12 -14.79 11.74 4.77
N PHE A 13 -14.41 10.91 5.72
CA PHE A 13 -14.53 9.47 5.62
C PHE A 13 -15.63 8.92 6.50
N ASP A 14 -16.73 9.66 6.61
CA ASP A 14 -17.92 9.22 7.34
C ASP A 14 -18.35 7.84 6.82
N PRO A 15 -18.53 6.86 7.69
CA PRO A 15 -18.95 5.52 7.28
C PRO A 15 -20.35 5.49 6.64
N THR A 16 -21.10 6.57 6.72
CA THR A 16 -22.39 6.68 6.03
C THR A 16 -22.28 7.11 4.57
N ASP A 17 -21.07 7.50 4.11
CA ASP A 17 -20.84 7.83 2.71
C ASP A 17 -21.12 6.61 1.82
N SER A 18 -21.61 6.88 0.61
CA SER A 18 -21.94 5.82 -0.33
C SER A 18 -20.69 5.07 -0.78
N ASP A 19 -20.85 3.78 -1.06
CA ASP A 19 -19.75 2.97 -1.59
C ASP A 19 -19.24 3.50 -2.92
N ALA A 20 -20.14 4.05 -3.75
CA ALA A 20 -19.78 4.63 -5.05
C ALA A 20 -18.81 5.80 -4.88
N ARG A 21 -19.05 6.65 -3.88
CA ARG A 21 -18.17 7.79 -3.62
C ARG A 21 -16.80 7.34 -3.15
N ARG A 22 -16.74 6.36 -2.25
CA ARG A 22 -15.46 5.79 -1.80
C ARG A 22 -14.69 5.17 -2.94
N GLU A 23 -15.37 4.45 -3.82
CA GLU A 23 -14.74 3.84 -4.98
C GLU A 23 -14.17 4.89 -5.93
N GLU A 24 -14.89 6.00 -6.15
CA GLU A 24 -14.41 7.09 -6.97
C GLU A 24 -13.13 7.69 -6.39
N GLU A 25 -13.11 7.96 -5.09
CA GLU A 25 -11.92 8.51 -4.42
C GLU A 25 -10.74 7.53 -4.49
N LEU A 26 -10.99 6.24 -4.33
CA LEU A 26 -9.93 5.23 -4.43
C LEU A 26 -9.34 5.17 -5.83
N ARG A 27 -10.15 5.34 -6.87
CA ARG A 27 -9.66 5.34 -8.24
C ARG A 27 -8.74 6.52 -8.55
N GLU A 28 -8.88 7.61 -7.83
CA GLU A 28 -8.02 8.78 -8.00
C GLU A 28 -6.64 8.58 -7.37
N LEU A 29 -6.47 7.58 -6.53
CA LEU A 29 -5.18 7.27 -5.92
C LEU A 29 -4.33 6.44 -6.86
N PRO A 30 -2.99 6.58 -6.77
CA PRO A 30 -2.10 5.70 -7.54
C PRO A 30 -2.29 4.23 -7.15
N SER A 31 -1.92 3.34 -8.05
CA SER A 31 -1.97 1.90 -7.77
C SER A 31 -1.06 1.50 -6.62
N LEU A 32 0.08 2.17 -6.49
CA LEU A 32 1.03 1.96 -5.40
C LEU A 32 1.43 3.32 -4.85
N PHE A 33 1.47 3.45 -3.54
CA PHE A 33 1.88 4.68 -2.89
C PHE A 33 2.32 4.40 -1.45
N GLY A 34 2.81 5.42 -0.76
CA GLY A 34 3.17 5.31 0.66
C GLY A 34 4.67 5.30 0.86
N GLY A 35 5.16 4.29 1.57
CA GLY A 35 6.56 4.20 1.93
C GLY A 35 7.41 3.49 0.88
N ASP A 36 8.65 3.19 1.27
CA ASP A 36 9.60 2.46 0.42
C ASP A 36 9.48 0.94 0.57
N GLY A 37 8.65 0.48 1.49
CA GLY A 37 8.46 -0.94 1.75
C GLY A 37 9.54 -1.60 2.58
N LEU A 38 10.57 -0.86 2.99
CA LEU A 38 11.73 -1.46 3.66
C LEU A 38 11.53 -1.70 5.15
N SER A 39 10.45 -1.20 5.74
CA SER A 39 10.12 -1.48 7.12
C SER A 39 8.61 -1.60 7.31
N ILE A 40 8.21 -2.17 8.44
CA ILE A 40 6.81 -2.30 8.79
C ILE A 40 6.14 -0.92 8.97
N HIS A 41 6.93 0.11 9.26
CA HIS A 41 6.43 1.46 9.48
C HIS A 41 6.35 2.29 8.19
N SER A 42 6.89 1.78 7.10
CA SER A 42 6.86 2.44 5.80
C SER A 42 6.44 1.49 4.68
N PRO A 43 5.29 0.83 4.83
CA PRO A 43 4.84 -0.14 3.82
C PRO A 43 4.44 0.55 2.53
N ILE A 44 4.46 -0.21 1.44
CA ILE A 44 3.89 0.21 0.16
C ILE A 44 2.40 -0.13 0.19
N PHE A 45 1.54 0.89 0.00
CA PHE A 45 0.10 0.68 -0.05
C PHE A 45 -0.30 0.24 -1.45
N VAL A 46 -1.02 -0.87 -1.53
CA VAL A 46 -1.47 -1.45 -2.80
C VAL A 46 -2.94 -1.13 -3.00
N ASN A 47 -3.23 -0.27 -3.98
CA ASN A 47 -4.58 0.17 -4.29
C ASN A 47 -5.20 -0.75 -5.33
N ALA A 48 -5.63 -1.92 -4.91
CA ALA A 48 -6.22 -2.93 -5.77
C ALA A 48 -7.51 -3.47 -5.17
N VAL A 49 -8.54 -3.61 -5.99
CA VAL A 49 -9.86 -4.04 -5.56
C VAL A 49 -9.93 -5.56 -5.33
N SER A 50 -9.10 -6.34 -6.02
CA SER A 50 -9.09 -7.79 -5.88
C SER A 50 -7.71 -8.29 -5.44
N ARG A 51 -7.69 -9.47 -4.82
CA ARG A 51 -6.43 -10.10 -4.39
C ARG A 51 -5.56 -10.46 -5.59
N ALA A 52 -6.16 -10.87 -6.70
CA ALA A 52 -5.42 -11.18 -7.92
C ALA A 52 -4.71 -9.95 -8.48
N MET A 53 -5.40 -8.81 -8.53
CA MET A 53 -4.81 -7.56 -8.96
C MET A 53 -3.72 -7.09 -8.01
N ALA A 54 -3.95 -7.22 -6.70
CA ALA A 54 -2.96 -6.86 -5.69
C ALA A 54 -1.68 -7.65 -5.89
N LYS A 55 -1.79 -8.96 -6.11
CA LYS A 55 -0.64 -9.82 -6.35
C LYS A 55 0.13 -9.39 -7.61
N ARG A 56 -0.58 -9.04 -8.68
CA ARG A 56 0.06 -8.56 -9.89
C ARG A 56 0.81 -7.25 -9.68
N LEU A 57 0.24 -6.34 -8.90
CA LEU A 57 0.89 -5.07 -8.60
C LEU A 57 2.15 -5.28 -7.75
N VAL A 58 2.08 -6.16 -6.75
CA VAL A 58 3.24 -6.52 -5.94
C VAL A 58 4.34 -7.10 -6.82
N THR A 59 4.01 -8.06 -7.67
CA THR A 59 4.98 -8.70 -8.57
C THR A 59 5.57 -7.68 -9.54
N SER A 60 4.75 -6.80 -10.12
CA SER A 60 5.24 -5.74 -11.01
C SER A 60 6.21 -4.81 -10.31
N PHE A 61 5.92 -4.44 -9.07
CA PHE A 61 6.82 -3.59 -8.30
C PHE A 61 8.17 -4.26 -8.10
N ILE A 62 8.16 -5.53 -7.69
CA ILE A 62 9.39 -6.29 -7.45
C ILE A 62 10.17 -6.45 -8.77
N GLU A 63 9.47 -6.76 -9.87
CA GLU A 63 10.12 -6.88 -11.16
C GLU A 63 10.76 -5.57 -11.64
N ARG A 64 10.12 -4.45 -11.34
CA ARG A 64 10.68 -3.14 -11.67
C ARG A 64 11.97 -2.88 -10.92
N MET A 65 12.05 -3.33 -9.67
CA MET A 65 13.23 -3.11 -8.83
C MET A 65 14.34 -4.12 -9.05
N PHE A 66 14.01 -5.39 -9.29
CA PHE A 66 14.98 -6.48 -9.24
C PHE A 66 15.10 -7.25 -10.54
N GLY A 67 14.22 -7.02 -11.51
CA GLY A 67 14.24 -7.71 -12.76
C GLY A 67 13.20 -8.83 -12.83
N ARG A 68 13.45 -9.83 -13.66
CA ARG A 68 12.49 -10.89 -13.96
C ARG A 68 12.54 -12.01 -12.93
N GLU A 69 11.37 -12.39 -12.43
CA GLU A 69 11.24 -13.51 -11.50
C GLU A 69 11.74 -14.81 -12.14
N GLY A 70 12.51 -15.57 -11.38
CA GLY A 70 13.10 -16.82 -11.84
C GLY A 70 14.41 -16.66 -12.58
N ARG A 71 14.67 -15.47 -13.12
CA ARG A 71 15.94 -15.18 -13.81
C ARG A 71 16.84 -14.29 -12.96
N ASP A 72 16.31 -13.20 -12.43
CA ASP A 72 17.08 -12.22 -11.69
C ASP A 72 16.87 -12.32 -10.18
N TRP A 73 15.77 -12.87 -9.77
CA TRP A 73 15.40 -13.03 -8.36
C TRP A 73 14.39 -14.16 -8.16
N LYS A 74 14.27 -14.57 -6.93
CA LYS A 74 13.21 -15.52 -6.49
C LYS A 74 12.68 -15.09 -5.14
N LEU A 75 11.47 -15.53 -4.80
CA LEU A 75 10.94 -15.33 -3.47
C LEU A 75 11.59 -16.32 -2.51
N ALA A 76 12.21 -15.78 -1.47
CA ALA A 76 12.80 -16.57 -0.39
C ALA A 76 11.84 -16.70 0.79
N GLY A 77 10.80 -15.86 0.86
CA GLY A 77 9.81 -15.92 1.92
C GLY A 77 8.62 -15.02 1.62
N HIS A 78 7.47 -15.40 2.18
CA HIS A 78 6.25 -14.63 2.08
C HIS A 78 5.41 -14.92 3.32
N SER A 79 5.03 -13.89 4.06
CA SER A 79 4.26 -14.06 5.29
C SER A 79 3.26 -12.93 5.46
N HIS A 80 2.19 -13.25 6.18
CA HIS A 80 1.21 -12.27 6.62
C HIS A 80 1.67 -11.70 7.96
N VAL A 81 1.75 -10.37 8.04
CA VAL A 81 2.16 -9.69 9.25
C VAL A 81 0.90 -9.34 10.06
N VAL A 82 0.85 -9.82 11.28
CA VAL A 82 -0.30 -9.59 12.17
C VAL A 82 0.08 -8.58 13.24
N ASP A 83 -0.73 -7.49 13.34
CA ASP A 83 -0.63 -6.55 14.44
C ASP A 83 -2.00 -6.47 15.12
N PHE A 84 -2.09 -7.03 16.32
CA PHE A 84 -3.34 -7.09 17.06
C PHE A 84 -3.87 -5.71 17.47
N ARG A 85 -3.03 -4.69 17.45
CA ARG A 85 -3.45 -3.30 17.72
C ARG A 85 -4.10 -2.64 16.52
N GLN A 86 -3.93 -3.22 15.33
CA GLN A 86 -4.48 -2.71 14.07
C GLN A 86 -5.11 -3.86 13.28
N PRO A 87 -6.27 -4.36 13.76
CA PRO A 87 -6.88 -5.55 13.14
C PRO A 87 -7.36 -5.30 11.70
N ASP A 88 -7.56 -4.03 11.32
CA ASP A 88 -8.01 -3.67 9.99
C ASP A 88 -6.88 -3.68 8.95
N VAL A 89 -5.65 -3.80 9.39
CA VAL A 89 -4.49 -3.82 8.50
C VAL A 89 -4.27 -5.23 7.99
N HIS A 90 -4.22 -5.38 6.67
CA HIS A 90 -3.73 -6.60 6.05
C HIS A 90 -2.38 -6.30 5.43
N MET A 91 -1.31 -6.68 6.09
CA MET A 91 0.05 -6.42 5.65
C MET A 91 0.76 -7.73 5.34
N GLU A 92 1.50 -7.75 4.24
CA GLU A 92 2.28 -8.91 3.84
C GLU A 92 3.73 -8.53 3.67
N HIS A 93 4.60 -9.47 4.01
CA HIS A 93 6.05 -9.31 3.93
C HIS A 93 6.58 -10.30 2.89
N TYR A 94 7.31 -9.78 1.90
CA TYR A 94 7.93 -10.57 0.84
C TYR A 94 9.44 -10.47 0.98
N VAL A 95 10.13 -11.59 0.94
CA VAL A 95 11.59 -11.62 0.94
C VAL A 95 12.05 -12.00 -0.45
N VAL A 96 12.75 -11.07 -1.10
CA VAL A 96 13.28 -11.24 -2.46
C VAL A 96 14.76 -11.60 -2.35
N GLU A 97 15.16 -12.69 -2.99
CA GLU A 97 16.56 -13.09 -3.04
C GLU A 97 17.08 -12.95 -4.47
N THR A 98 18.14 -12.17 -4.64
CA THR A 98 18.80 -11.97 -5.93
C THR A 98 19.82 -13.06 -6.20
N LEU A 99 20.38 -13.07 -7.42
CA LEU A 99 21.32 -14.13 -7.85
C LEU A 99 22.58 -14.18 -7.00
N ASP A 100 22.98 -13.07 -6.43
CA ASP A 100 24.17 -13.01 -5.56
C ASP A 100 23.89 -13.45 -4.13
N GLY A 101 22.65 -13.90 -3.86
CA GLY A 101 22.24 -14.37 -2.52
C GLY A 101 21.79 -13.27 -1.58
N GLU A 102 21.79 -12.02 -2.02
CA GLU A 102 21.31 -10.92 -1.19
C GLU A 102 19.79 -10.98 -1.02
N LYS A 103 19.32 -10.78 0.20
CA LYS A 103 17.89 -10.82 0.52
C LYS A 103 17.40 -9.45 0.93
N THR A 104 16.25 -9.05 0.36
CA THR A 104 15.58 -7.79 0.69
C THR A 104 14.15 -8.10 1.09
N GLY A 105 13.76 -7.61 2.28
CA GLY A 105 12.39 -7.72 2.75
C GLY A 105 11.58 -6.50 2.34
N LEU A 106 10.36 -6.74 1.84
CA LEU A 106 9.46 -5.67 1.42
C LEU A 106 8.10 -5.86 2.10
N TYR A 107 7.56 -4.76 2.62
CA TYR A 107 6.26 -4.74 3.29
C TYR A 107 5.23 -4.07 2.39
N PHE A 108 4.10 -4.74 2.18
CA PHE A 108 2.99 -4.24 1.39
C PHE A 108 1.71 -4.23 2.21
N ASP A 109 0.98 -3.12 2.16
CA ASP A 109 -0.33 -3.04 2.80
C ASP A 109 -1.39 -3.34 1.75
N LEU A 110 -2.05 -4.48 1.90
CA LEU A 110 -3.04 -5.00 0.97
C LEU A 110 -4.47 -4.85 1.51
N SER A 111 -4.67 -3.92 2.43
CA SER A 111 -5.95 -3.79 3.14
C SER A 111 -7.13 -3.58 2.20
N ARG A 112 -6.96 -2.83 1.10
CA ARG A 112 -8.07 -2.59 0.17
C ARG A 112 -8.59 -3.87 -0.45
N SER A 113 -7.71 -4.74 -0.92
CA SER A 113 -8.12 -5.99 -1.56
C SER A 113 -8.77 -6.97 -0.58
N HIS A 114 -8.66 -6.70 0.72
CA HIS A 114 -9.26 -7.47 1.80
C HIS A 114 -10.48 -6.76 2.40
N GLY A 115 -11.11 -5.85 1.66
CA GLY A 115 -12.35 -5.21 2.06
C GLY A 115 -12.21 -3.96 2.90
N ASN A 116 -11.01 -3.40 3.02
CA ASN A 116 -10.78 -2.23 3.87
C ASN A 116 -10.33 -0.99 3.10
N GLY A 117 -11.12 -0.62 2.10
CA GLY A 117 -10.85 0.54 1.26
C GLY A 117 -10.90 1.86 2.02
N LEU A 118 -11.82 1.98 2.98
CA LEU A 118 -11.94 3.21 3.78
C LEU A 118 -10.67 3.49 4.56
N ARG A 119 -10.05 2.45 5.12
CA ARG A 119 -8.78 2.59 5.82
C ARG A 119 -7.69 3.08 4.89
N LEU A 120 -7.65 2.55 3.69
CA LEU A 120 -6.65 2.97 2.68
C LEU A 120 -6.81 4.45 2.33
N LEU A 121 -8.04 4.92 2.19
CA LEU A 121 -8.30 6.34 1.94
C LEU A 121 -7.81 7.21 3.09
N ARG A 122 -8.06 6.82 4.32
CA ARG A 122 -7.56 7.54 5.50
C ARG A 122 -6.06 7.64 5.49
N GLN A 123 -5.37 6.55 5.21
CA GLN A 123 -3.92 6.54 5.14
C GLN A 123 -3.40 7.47 4.05
N ALA A 124 -4.02 7.47 2.89
CA ALA A 124 -3.64 8.35 1.80
C ALA A 124 -3.74 9.83 2.18
N TYR A 125 -4.84 10.19 2.83
CA TYR A 125 -5.02 11.59 3.26
C TYR A 125 -4.11 11.98 4.41
N GLU A 126 -3.83 11.06 5.31
CA GLU A 126 -2.86 11.30 6.38
C GLU A 126 -1.46 11.55 5.81
N LEU A 127 -1.06 10.81 4.80
CA LEU A 127 0.20 11.04 4.12
C LEU A 127 0.26 12.40 3.44
N ARG A 128 -0.83 12.85 2.83
CA ARG A 128 -0.90 14.21 2.28
C ARG A 128 -0.73 15.27 3.35
N VAL A 129 -1.40 15.10 4.47
CA VAL A 129 -1.31 16.06 5.58
C VAL A 129 0.09 16.12 6.14
N VAL A 130 0.70 14.97 6.40
CA VAL A 130 2.04 14.90 6.99
C VAL A 130 3.11 15.36 6.03
N ASN A 131 3.04 14.95 4.76
CA ASN A 131 4.08 15.23 3.78
C ASN A 131 3.81 16.45 2.92
N GLY A 132 2.60 17.00 2.96
CA GLY A 132 2.23 18.15 2.14
C GLY A 132 2.17 17.84 0.65
N VAL A 133 2.00 16.57 0.27
CA VAL A 133 1.97 16.14 -1.14
C VAL A 133 0.66 15.47 -1.47
N GLY A 134 0.28 15.53 -2.75
CA GLY A 134 -0.93 14.87 -3.25
C GLY A 134 -0.71 13.38 -3.49
N PRO A 135 -1.79 12.64 -3.82
CA PRO A 135 -1.70 11.19 -4.03
C PRO A 135 -0.89 10.79 -5.25
N ASP A 136 -0.72 11.68 -6.19
CA ASP A 136 0.07 11.50 -7.41
C ASP A 136 1.49 12.06 -7.28
N ALA A 137 1.93 12.34 -6.09
CA ALA A 137 3.20 13.02 -5.83
C ALA A 137 4.37 12.04 -5.84
N ASP A 138 4.48 11.24 -6.85
CA ASP A 138 5.69 10.46 -7.14
C ASP A 138 6.07 9.44 -6.10
N LEU A 139 5.09 8.96 -5.36
CA LEU A 139 5.33 7.88 -4.41
C LEU A 139 5.78 6.61 -5.10
N MET A 140 5.70 6.61 -6.41
CA MET A 140 6.10 5.49 -7.26
C MET A 140 7.50 5.64 -7.84
N GLN A 141 8.15 6.71 -7.55
CA GLN A 141 9.49 6.95 -8.09
C GLN A 141 10.56 6.16 -7.41
#